data_d16a0f17e19a0195c13ac2255d2067ff
#
_entry.id   d16a0f17e19a0195c13ac2255d2067ff
#
_cell.length_a   1.000
_cell.length_b   1.000
_cell.length_c   1.000
_cell.angle_alpha   90.00
_cell.angle_beta   90.00
_cell.angle_gamma   90.00
#
_symmetry.space_group_name_H-M   'P 1'
#
loop_
_entity.id
_entity.type
_entity.pdbx_description
1 polymer ?
#
loop_
_entity_poly.entity_id
_entity_poly.type
_entity_poly.pdbx_seq_one_letter_code
_entity_poly.pdbx_strand_id
1 'polypeptide(L)'
;VSIAALASLAACGGVKDSGSASGDADVITVGTTDKVTSVDPAGSYDNGSYAVQINVFPFLYAQDYNTSELSPDIAADDGTWSDDGTEFTVKIKSGLKFANGHDLTSSDVKFSFDRVNTINDENGPSSLLANIESIDTPDDTTVVFHSKVKNDVTLKQVLSSPAGPIVDEEVFSADKLTDADTIIKEKAFAGPYILTSYKANEVAGYSKNDSYQGLTPAKNSTVQVKYFADSSNLKMAVQQGQVDVAYRSLTPTDIDDLSKDSKVKVVKGPGGEERFLVFNFNIQPYGTKSDEPNADKAKAVRQAVANLIDREELATKVYKDTYTPMYSYIPDGLVGHEDTFKTAYGDGNGKPSADKAKKVLEDAGVSTPVELKLQYNPDHYGSSSADEYAALKAQLEEAGAEVELK
;
A
#
# COMPACT_ATOMS: atom_id res chain seq x y z
N VAL A 1 -27.84 -4.19 -56.70
CA VAL A 1 -28.65 -5.04 -55.85
C VAL A 1 -27.71 -5.89 -54.98
N SER A 2 -27.47 -5.49 -53.76
CA SER A 2 -26.70 -6.29 -52.78
C SER A 2 -27.38 -6.15 -51.43
N ILE A 3 -27.90 -7.24 -50.93
CA ILE A 3 -28.59 -7.37 -49.66
C ILE A 3 -27.53 -7.67 -48.61
N ALA A 4 -27.37 -6.78 -47.62
CA ALA A 4 -26.59 -7.03 -46.43
C ALA A 4 -27.47 -7.72 -45.38
N ALA A 5 -27.07 -8.90 -44.95
CA ALA A 5 -27.71 -9.64 -43.86
C ALA A 5 -27.14 -9.16 -42.50
N LEU A 6 -28.00 -8.54 -41.72
CA LEU A 6 -27.75 -8.28 -40.31
C LEU A 6 -28.06 -9.56 -39.50
N ALA A 7 -27.05 -10.15 -38.92
CA ALA A 7 -27.20 -11.21 -37.91
C ALA A 7 -27.39 -10.56 -36.53
N SER A 8 -28.62 -10.62 -36.02
CA SER A 8 -28.96 -10.26 -34.67
C SER A 8 -28.57 -11.38 -33.73
N LEU A 9 -27.60 -11.16 -32.83
CA LEU A 9 -27.39 -12.02 -31.65
C LEU A 9 -28.41 -11.66 -30.59
N ALA A 10 -29.43 -12.49 -30.46
CA ALA A 10 -30.33 -12.50 -29.35
C ALA A 10 -29.64 -13.30 -28.19
N ALA A 11 -29.17 -12.61 -27.19
CA ALA A 11 -28.79 -13.23 -25.94
C ALA A 11 -30.06 -13.50 -25.12
N CYS A 12 -30.50 -14.74 -25.10
CA CYS A 12 -31.53 -15.20 -24.16
C CYS A 12 -30.96 -15.25 -22.74
N GLY A 13 -31.39 -14.33 -21.92
CA GLY A 13 -31.26 -14.45 -20.46
C GLY A 13 -32.18 -15.55 -19.95
N GLY A 14 -31.61 -16.66 -19.55
CA GLY A 14 -32.31 -17.70 -18.81
C GLY A 14 -32.00 -17.55 -17.32
N VAL A 15 -32.99 -17.11 -16.53
CA VAL A 15 -32.99 -17.32 -15.09
C VAL A 15 -32.95 -18.82 -14.85
N LYS A 16 -31.89 -19.32 -14.24
CA LYS A 16 -31.86 -20.69 -13.71
C LYS A 16 -32.04 -20.66 -12.21
N ASP A 17 -33.09 -21.28 -11.84
CA ASP A 17 -33.51 -21.69 -10.50
C ASP A 17 -32.46 -22.63 -9.86
N SER A 18 -32.38 -22.58 -8.55
CA SER A 18 -31.51 -23.33 -7.67
C SER A 18 -31.49 -24.84 -7.98
N GLY A 19 -30.38 -25.30 -8.54
CA GLY A 19 -30.05 -26.71 -8.66
C GLY A 19 -28.57 -26.90 -8.60
N SER A 20 -28.10 -27.71 -7.67
CA SER A 20 -26.72 -28.12 -7.46
C SER A 20 -25.98 -28.36 -8.77
N ALA A 21 -25.07 -27.49 -9.15
CA ALA A 21 -24.09 -27.70 -10.22
C ALA A 21 -22.73 -27.92 -9.56
N SER A 22 -22.32 -29.16 -9.49
CA SER A 22 -20.94 -29.57 -9.30
C SER A 22 -20.15 -29.13 -10.54
N GLY A 23 -19.10 -28.32 -10.38
CA GLY A 23 -18.04 -28.17 -11.36
C GLY A 23 -17.88 -26.79 -11.97
N ASP A 24 -17.53 -25.81 -11.12
CA ASP A 24 -16.62 -24.67 -11.41
C ASP A 24 -16.41 -23.87 -10.10
N ALA A 25 -16.30 -24.58 -9.03
CA ALA A 25 -16.33 -24.03 -7.69
C ALA A 25 -14.93 -23.62 -7.23
N ASP A 26 -14.21 -22.80 -7.97
CA ASP A 26 -12.99 -22.26 -7.35
C ASP A 26 -12.41 -20.99 -8.03
N VAL A 27 -13.20 -20.27 -8.79
CA VAL A 27 -12.79 -18.96 -9.31
C VAL A 27 -13.30 -17.87 -8.38
N ILE A 28 -12.39 -17.15 -7.73
CA ILE A 28 -12.72 -15.93 -7.00
C ILE A 28 -12.48 -14.72 -7.89
N THR A 29 -13.51 -13.88 -8.05
CA THR A 29 -13.42 -12.63 -8.79
C THR A 29 -13.25 -11.45 -7.84
N VAL A 30 -12.12 -10.75 -7.97
CA VAL A 30 -11.80 -9.55 -7.18
C VAL A 30 -11.97 -8.32 -8.07
N GLY A 31 -12.63 -7.29 -7.58
CA GLY A 31 -12.71 -5.97 -8.20
C GLY A 31 -11.87 -4.94 -7.44
N THR A 32 -11.18 -4.08 -8.17
CA THR A 32 -10.40 -2.96 -7.63
C THR A 32 -10.42 -1.77 -8.58
N THR A 33 -10.14 -0.57 -8.09
CA THR A 33 -9.88 0.61 -8.94
C THR A 33 -8.39 0.96 -8.99
N ASP A 34 -7.54 0.18 -8.35
CA ASP A 34 -6.09 0.37 -8.42
C ASP A 34 -5.59 0.20 -9.86
N LYS A 35 -4.51 0.87 -10.19
CA LYS A 35 -3.87 0.77 -11.51
C LYS A 35 -2.55 0.04 -11.38
N VAL A 36 -2.25 -0.79 -12.37
CA VAL A 36 -0.96 -1.48 -12.48
C VAL A 36 -0.08 -0.68 -13.43
N THR A 37 1.02 -0.16 -12.94
CA THR A 37 2.01 0.56 -13.74
C THR A 37 2.91 -0.42 -14.49
N SER A 38 3.39 -1.47 -13.82
CA SER A 38 4.23 -2.52 -14.41
C SER A 38 4.04 -3.85 -13.69
N VAL A 39 4.07 -4.96 -14.45
CA VAL A 39 4.20 -6.31 -13.89
C VAL A 39 5.64 -6.57 -13.45
N ASP A 40 6.61 -5.98 -14.14
CA ASP A 40 8.03 -6.05 -13.76
C ASP A 40 8.27 -5.22 -12.49
N PRO A 41 8.79 -5.83 -11.40
CA PRO A 41 8.98 -5.13 -10.13
C PRO A 41 9.94 -3.93 -10.19
N ALA A 42 10.93 -3.95 -11.09
CA ALA A 42 11.87 -2.85 -11.21
C ALA A 42 11.26 -1.57 -11.78
N GLY A 43 10.07 -1.64 -12.40
CA GLY A 43 9.39 -0.52 -13.04
C GLY A 43 8.16 0.01 -12.30
N SER A 44 7.96 -0.33 -11.03
CA SER A 44 6.76 0.12 -10.30
C SER A 44 6.97 0.23 -8.80
N TYR A 45 6.33 1.27 -8.24
CA TYR A 45 6.25 1.50 -6.79
C TYR A 45 4.86 2.03 -6.43
N ASP A 46 3.83 1.35 -6.92
CA ASP A 46 2.43 1.67 -6.68
C ASP A 46 1.67 0.46 -6.13
N ASN A 47 0.56 0.73 -5.46
CA ASN A 47 -0.22 -0.31 -4.77
C ASN A 47 -0.82 -1.35 -5.73
N GLY A 48 -1.23 -0.95 -6.93
CA GLY A 48 -1.84 -1.87 -7.89
C GLY A 48 -0.83 -2.86 -8.45
N SER A 49 0.37 -2.40 -8.81
CA SER A 49 1.47 -3.26 -9.25
C SER A 49 1.95 -4.16 -8.11
N TYR A 50 2.09 -3.61 -6.90
CA TYR A 50 2.49 -4.39 -5.74
C TYR A 50 1.48 -5.48 -5.38
N ALA A 51 0.17 -5.21 -5.54
CA ALA A 51 -0.87 -6.23 -5.35
C ALA A 51 -0.76 -7.40 -6.36
N VAL A 52 -0.23 -7.17 -7.57
CA VAL A 52 0.14 -8.25 -8.49
C VAL A 52 1.39 -8.98 -7.98
N GLN A 53 2.44 -8.23 -7.66
CA GLN A 53 3.77 -8.75 -7.34
C GLN A 53 3.77 -9.69 -6.13
N ILE A 54 3.09 -9.33 -5.04
CA ILE A 54 3.01 -10.18 -3.82
C ILE A 54 2.30 -11.51 -4.06
N ASN A 55 1.56 -11.63 -5.15
CA ASN A 55 0.85 -12.86 -5.49
C ASN A 55 1.65 -13.75 -6.46
N VAL A 56 2.57 -13.19 -7.25
CA VAL A 56 3.25 -13.94 -8.31
C VAL A 56 4.75 -14.10 -8.13
N PHE A 57 5.38 -13.25 -7.31
CA PHE A 57 6.80 -13.37 -6.99
C PHE A 57 7.00 -13.78 -5.53
N PRO A 58 8.05 -14.51 -5.21
CA PRO A 58 8.44 -14.79 -3.84
C PRO A 58 9.26 -13.63 -3.27
N PHE A 59 9.34 -13.59 -1.94
CA PHE A 59 10.16 -12.65 -1.18
C PHE A 59 11.08 -13.43 -0.23
N LEU A 60 12.13 -12.81 0.26
CA LEU A 60 12.90 -13.42 1.36
C LEU A 60 12.04 -13.50 2.63
N TYR A 61 11.35 -12.42 2.93
CA TYR A 61 10.43 -12.30 4.06
C TYR A 61 9.09 -11.75 3.59
N ALA A 62 8.01 -12.19 4.20
CA ALA A 62 6.67 -11.68 3.94
C ALA A 62 5.93 -11.43 5.25
N GLN A 63 4.92 -10.57 5.20
CA GLN A 63 4.05 -10.35 6.35
C GLN A 63 3.07 -11.51 6.47
N ASP A 64 2.98 -12.11 7.66
CA ASP A 64 1.88 -13.02 7.97
C ASP A 64 0.59 -12.21 8.10
N TYR A 65 -0.44 -12.57 7.33
CA TYR A 65 -1.74 -11.87 7.34
C TYR A 65 -2.49 -11.97 8.67
N ASN A 66 -2.07 -12.83 9.58
CA ASN A 66 -2.65 -12.97 10.92
C ASN A 66 -1.92 -12.12 11.97
N THR A 67 -0.73 -11.64 11.66
CA THR A 67 0.12 -10.83 12.53
C THR A 67 0.70 -9.66 11.74
N SER A 68 1.24 -8.66 12.41
CA SER A 68 2.00 -7.58 11.76
C SER A 68 3.49 -7.91 11.62
N GLU A 69 3.91 -9.11 12.02
CA GLU A 69 5.31 -9.51 12.01
C GLU A 69 5.75 -10.03 10.64
N LEU A 70 6.99 -9.74 10.27
CA LEU A 70 7.63 -10.34 9.11
C LEU A 70 8.13 -11.73 9.46
N SER A 71 7.82 -12.69 8.60
CA SER A 71 8.24 -14.08 8.73
C SER A 71 8.99 -14.55 7.48
N PRO A 72 9.87 -15.55 7.57
CA PRO A 72 10.55 -16.12 6.41
C PRO A 72 9.54 -16.62 5.36
N ASP A 73 9.65 -16.13 4.12
CA ASP A 73 8.91 -16.63 2.95
C ASP A 73 9.73 -17.71 2.25
N ILE A 74 10.68 -17.32 1.37
CA ILE A 74 11.66 -18.29 0.83
C ILE A 74 12.95 -18.34 1.65
N ALA A 75 13.19 -17.40 2.56
CA ALA A 75 14.25 -17.55 3.54
C ALA A 75 14.03 -18.81 4.39
N ALA A 76 15.10 -19.46 4.78
CA ALA A 76 15.08 -20.63 5.67
C ALA A 76 15.12 -20.25 7.14
N ASP A 77 15.53 -19.02 7.45
CA ASP A 77 15.71 -18.48 8.78
C ASP A 77 15.46 -16.96 8.83
N ASP A 78 15.62 -16.39 10.02
CA ASP A 78 15.44 -14.94 10.25
C ASP A 78 16.61 -14.08 9.79
N GLY A 79 17.69 -14.68 9.29
CA GLY A 79 18.93 -14.00 8.99
C GLY A 79 19.71 -13.58 10.25
N THR A 80 20.98 -13.25 10.05
CA THR A 80 21.89 -12.92 11.16
C THR A 80 22.81 -11.78 10.77
N TRP A 81 22.95 -10.79 11.63
CA TRP A 81 23.95 -9.73 11.51
C TRP A 81 25.32 -10.22 11.96
N SER A 82 26.37 -9.76 11.28
CA SER A 82 27.75 -9.89 11.73
C SER A 82 27.97 -9.14 13.06
N ASP A 83 29.04 -9.47 13.78
CA ASP A 83 29.36 -8.86 15.08
C ASP A 83 29.55 -7.32 14.98
N ASP A 84 30.03 -6.83 13.85
CA ASP A 84 30.21 -5.40 13.60
C ASP A 84 28.96 -4.72 13.02
N GLY A 85 27.91 -5.50 12.69
CA GLY A 85 26.63 -5.04 12.21
C GLY A 85 26.63 -4.55 10.76
N THR A 86 27.63 -4.90 9.94
CA THR A 86 27.76 -4.43 8.57
C THR A 86 27.27 -5.44 7.52
N GLU A 87 27.14 -6.71 7.91
CA GLU A 87 26.71 -7.80 7.02
C GLU A 87 25.47 -8.48 7.59
N PHE A 88 24.46 -8.69 6.75
CA PHE A 88 23.28 -9.47 7.07
C PHE A 88 23.22 -10.73 6.20
N THR A 89 23.41 -11.87 6.81
CA THR A 89 23.42 -13.17 6.13
C THR A 89 22.05 -13.84 6.22
N VAL A 90 21.52 -14.27 5.08
CA VAL A 90 20.25 -15.01 4.94
C VAL A 90 20.51 -16.32 4.23
N LYS A 91 19.96 -17.41 4.76
CA LYS A 91 19.86 -18.68 4.03
C LYS A 91 18.51 -18.77 3.35
N ILE A 92 18.47 -19.19 2.09
CA ILE A 92 17.22 -19.53 1.41
C ILE A 92 16.96 -21.04 1.45
N LYS A 93 15.71 -21.43 1.32
CA LYS A 93 15.31 -22.84 1.23
C LYS A 93 15.97 -23.49 0.02
N SER A 94 16.33 -24.76 0.11
CA SER A 94 16.91 -25.51 -1.00
C SER A 94 15.84 -26.08 -1.92
N GLY A 95 16.15 -26.23 -3.21
CA GLY A 95 15.27 -26.87 -4.21
C GLY A 95 14.07 -26.02 -4.60
N LEU A 96 14.15 -24.71 -4.42
CA LEU A 96 13.14 -23.76 -4.91
C LEU A 96 13.17 -23.73 -6.44
N LYS A 97 12.00 -23.51 -7.04
CA LYS A 97 11.85 -23.41 -8.50
C LYS A 97 10.86 -22.33 -8.91
N PHE A 98 11.14 -21.72 -10.03
CA PHE A 98 10.15 -20.96 -10.79
C PHE A 98 9.13 -21.91 -11.46
N ALA A 99 7.98 -21.39 -11.85
CA ALA A 99 6.91 -22.17 -12.47
C ALA A 99 7.26 -22.70 -13.88
N ASN A 100 8.29 -22.16 -14.52
CA ASN A 100 8.88 -22.66 -15.76
C ASN A 100 9.84 -23.84 -15.56
N GLY A 101 10.20 -24.14 -14.31
CA GLY A 101 11.10 -25.23 -13.92
C GLY A 101 12.55 -24.82 -13.67
N HIS A 102 12.93 -23.56 -13.93
CA HIS A 102 14.25 -23.03 -13.57
C HIS A 102 14.47 -23.14 -12.06
N ASP A 103 15.70 -23.37 -11.64
CA ASP A 103 16.07 -23.35 -10.23
C ASP A 103 16.07 -21.91 -9.73
N LEU A 104 15.55 -21.69 -8.51
CA LEU A 104 15.66 -20.42 -7.81
C LEU A 104 16.76 -20.52 -6.77
N THR A 105 17.81 -19.74 -6.95
CA THR A 105 19.02 -19.77 -6.12
C THR A 105 19.34 -18.39 -5.53
N SER A 106 20.39 -18.30 -4.74
CA SER A 106 20.91 -17.03 -4.23
C SER A 106 21.34 -16.06 -5.36
N SER A 107 21.69 -16.58 -6.54
CA SER A 107 22.01 -15.77 -7.72
C SER A 107 20.81 -14.94 -8.17
N ASP A 108 19.61 -15.55 -8.24
CA ASP A 108 18.37 -14.83 -8.57
C ASP A 108 18.06 -13.73 -7.54
N VAL A 109 18.33 -14.00 -6.26
CA VAL A 109 18.17 -12.99 -5.22
C VAL A 109 19.09 -11.81 -5.49
N LYS A 110 20.39 -12.03 -5.66
CA LYS A 110 21.34 -10.96 -5.98
C LYS A 110 20.94 -10.23 -7.27
N PHE A 111 20.64 -10.96 -8.32
CA PHE A 111 20.22 -10.42 -9.62
C PHE A 111 19.02 -9.48 -9.45
N SER A 112 18.00 -9.87 -8.69
CA SER A 112 16.78 -9.09 -8.49
C SER A 112 17.05 -7.70 -7.89
N PHE A 113 17.86 -7.64 -6.83
CA PHE A 113 18.20 -6.37 -6.20
C PHE A 113 19.16 -5.52 -7.03
N ASP A 114 20.18 -6.14 -7.62
CA ASP A 114 21.16 -5.44 -8.46
C ASP A 114 20.50 -4.81 -9.69
N ARG A 115 19.54 -5.52 -10.32
CA ARG A 115 18.84 -5.01 -11.48
C ARG A 115 17.90 -3.83 -11.16
N VAL A 116 17.26 -3.80 -9.99
CA VAL A 116 16.44 -2.65 -9.55
C VAL A 116 17.30 -1.39 -9.49
N ASN A 117 18.52 -1.49 -8.94
CA ASN A 117 19.46 -0.38 -8.89
C ASN A 117 20.04 -0.04 -10.28
N THR A 118 20.29 -1.03 -11.13
CA THR A 118 20.85 -0.85 -12.49
C THR A 118 19.85 -0.16 -13.41
N ILE A 119 18.60 -0.61 -13.42
CA ILE A 119 17.53 -0.02 -14.22
C ILE A 119 17.19 1.37 -13.69
N ASN A 120 17.06 1.52 -12.37
CA ASN A 120 16.74 2.77 -11.67
C ASN A 120 15.60 3.54 -12.36
N ASP A 121 14.50 2.85 -12.65
CA ASP A 121 13.32 3.42 -13.30
C ASP A 121 12.69 4.52 -12.41
N GLU A 122 12.17 5.58 -13.01
CA GLU A 122 11.58 6.71 -12.29
C GLU A 122 10.32 6.32 -11.49
N ASN A 123 9.61 5.26 -11.90
CA ASN A 123 8.46 4.70 -11.20
C ASN A 123 8.84 3.51 -10.31
N GLY A 124 10.12 3.12 -10.30
CA GLY A 124 10.63 1.93 -9.62
C GLY A 124 11.02 2.18 -8.16
N PRO A 125 11.27 1.10 -7.41
CA PRO A 125 11.52 1.16 -5.96
C PRO A 125 13.01 1.31 -5.58
N SER A 126 13.90 1.72 -6.49
CA SER A 126 15.36 1.75 -6.26
C SER A 126 15.77 2.55 -5.03
N SER A 127 15.04 3.61 -4.67
CA SER A 127 15.30 4.42 -3.49
C SER A 127 15.23 3.64 -2.17
N LEU A 128 14.45 2.56 -2.11
CA LEU A 128 14.34 1.69 -0.93
C LEU A 128 15.62 0.91 -0.67
N LEU A 129 16.45 0.68 -1.70
CA LEU A 129 17.70 -0.08 -1.62
C LEU A 129 18.92 0.80 -1.22
N ALA A 130 18.71 2.07 -0.88
CA ALA A 130 19.77 3.04 -0.65
C ALA A 130 20.80 2.61 0.42
N ASN A 131 20.39 1.84 1.44
CA ASN A 131 21.25 1.36 2.51
C ASN A 131 22.02 0.07 2.15
N ILE A 132 21.68 -0.62 1.08
CA ILE A 132 22.42 -1.79 0.61
C ILE A 132 23.62 -1.31 -0.21
N GLU A 133 24.82 -1.76 0.15
CA GLU A 133 26.05 -1.42 -0.53
C GLU A 133 26.35 -2.43 -1.66
N SER A 134 26.30 -3.73 -1.32
CA SER A 134 26.52 -4.83 -2.25
C SER A 134 25.88 -6.12 -1.72
N ILE A 135 25.81 -7.14 -2.57
CA ILE A 135 25.26 -8.45 -2.22
C ILE A 135 26.24 -9.52 -2.73
N ASP A 136 26.58 -10.46 -1.86
CA ASP A 136 27.37 -11.64 -2.19
C ASP A 136 26.55 -12.91 -2.08
N THR A 137 26.87 -13.89 -2.95
CA THR A 137 26.24 -15.20 -3.00
C THR A 137 27.32 -16.29 -3.01
N PRO A 138 27.87 -16.64 -1.84
CA PRO A 138 29.00 -17.56 -1.74
C PRO A 138 28.65 -19.01 -2.10
N ASP A 139 27.38 -19.38 -2.06
CA ASP A 139 26.82 -20.64 -2.51
C ASP A 139 25.37 -20.47 -2.93
N ASP A 140 24.75 -21.49 -3.55
CA ASP A 140 23.40 -21.44 -4.14
C ASP A 140 22.28 -21.12 -3.14
N THR A 141 22.55 -21.14 -1.84
CA THR A 141 21.55 -20.94 -0.78
C THR A 141 21.89 -19.81 0.20
N THR A 142 23.06 -19.18 0.06
CA THR A 142 23.49 -18.12 0.98
C THR A 142 23.53 -16.78 0.27
N VAL A 143 22.89 -15.78 0.89
CA VAL A 143 22.90 -14.38 0.47
C VAL A 143 23.47 -13.53 1.60
N VAL A 144 24.45 -12.69 1.31
CA VAL A 144 25.05 -11.76 2.25
C VAL A 144 24.82 -10.34 1.75
N PHE A 145 24.02 -9.58 2.49
CA PHE A 145 23.79 -8.17 2.22
C PHE A 145 24.81 -7.34 2.99
N HIS A 146 25.64 -6.58 2.29
CA HIS A 146 26.51 -5.57 2.89
C HIS A 146 25.74 -4.27 3.05
N SER A 147 25.66 -3.76 4.28
CA SER A 147 24.87 -2.58 4.62
C SER A 147 25.76 -1.37 4.90
N LYS A 148 25.39 -0.21 4.35
CA LYS A 148 25.99 1.08 4.67
C LYS A 148 25.65 1.55 6.10
N VAL A 149 24.57 1.01 6.67
CA VAL A 149 24.08 1.36 8.02
C VAL A 149 24.21 0.14 8.92
N LYS A 150 24.92 0.31 10.04
CA LYS A 150 25.13 -0.79 10.99
C LYS A 150 23.81 -1.20 11.65
N ASN A 151 23.55 -2.52 11.66
CA ASN A 151 22.33 -3.10 12.22
C ASN A 151 21.07 -2.39 11.74
N ASP A 152 20.97 -2.20 10.42
CA ASP A 152 19.83 -1.51 9.80
C ASP A 152 18.52 -2.22 10.16
N VAL A 153 17.77 -1.63 11.08
CA VAL A 153 16.50 -2.19 11.58
C VAL A 153 15.40 -2.20 10.51
N THR A 154 15.61 -1.49 9.39
CA THR A 154 14.65 -1.42 8.28
C THR A 154 14.91 -2.46 7.21
N LEU A 155 16.05 -3.17 7.23
CA LEU A 155 16.46 -4.04 6.14
C LEU A 155 15.42 -5.14 5.84
N LYS A 156 14.88 -5.83 6.85
CA LYS A 156 13.83 -6.85 6.62
C LYS A 156 12.57 -6.27 5.99
N GLN A 157 12.17 -5.05 6.36
CA GLN A 157 11.04 -4.35 5.75
C GLN A 157 11.34 -4.02 4.28
N VAL A 158 12.57 -3.63 3.96
CA VAL A 158 13.00 -3.40 2.57
C VAL A 158 12.95 -4.70 1.77
N LEU A 159 13.42 -5.83 2.33
CA LEU A 159 13.40 -7.14 1.69
C LEU A 159 12.00 -7.73 1.49
N SER A 160 10.97 -7.16 2.14
CA SER A 160 9.54 -7.51 1.98
C SER A 160 8.71 -6.39 1.30
N SER A 161 9.35 -5.34 0.82
CA SER A 161 8.75 -4.18 0.17
C SER A 161 8.61 -4.37 -1.35
N PRO A 162 8.06 -3.41 -2.12
CA PRO A 162 8.06 -3.44 -3.59
C PRO A 162 9.45 -3.61 -4.23
N ALA A 163 10.56 -3.39 -3.50
CA ALA A 163 11.92 -3.69 -3.97
C ALA A 163 12.34 -5.15 -3.74
N GLY A 164 11.55 -5.93 -3.01
CA GLY A 164 11.89 -7.29 -2.56
C GLY A 164 11.47 -8.47 -3.43
N PRO A 165 10.65 -8.34 -4.50
CA PRO A 165 10.31 -9.47 -5.36
C PRO A 165 11.55 -10.12 -5.99
N ILE A 166 11.63 -11.44 -5.92
CA ILE A 166 12.71 -12.22 -6.54
C ILE A 166 12.25 -12.69 -7.93
N VAL A 167 13.04 -12.38 -8.95
CA VAL A 167 12.73 -12.65 -10.35
C VAL A 167 13.76 -13.61 -10.96
N ASP A 168 13.34 -14.35 -11.99
CA ASP A 168 14.12 -15.34 -12.71
C ASP A 168 15.19 -14.65 -13.59
N GLU A 169 16.48 -14.81 -13.25
CA GLU A 169 17.59 -14.18 -13.96
C GLU A 169 17.78 -14.70 -15.40
N GLU A 170 17.24 -15.89 -15.72
CA GLU A 170 17.29 -16.43 -17.07
C GLU A 170 16.21 -15.79 -18.00
N VAL A 171 15.19 -15.14 -17.44
CA VAL A 171 14.08 -14.56 -18.21
C VAL A 171 14.11 -13.02 -18.16
N PHE A 172 14.37 -12.45 -17.01
CA PHE A 172 14.36 -11.01 -16.83
C PHE A 172 15.63 -10.34 -17.37
N SER A 173 15.48 -9.21 -18.07
CA SER A 173 16.64 -8.44 -18.52
C SER A 173 17.32 -7.76 -17.33
N ALA A 174 18.67 -7.77 -17.32
CA ALA A 174 19.46 -7.16 -16.26
C ALA A 174 19.45 -5.61 -16.27
N ASP A 175 19.19 -5.00 -17.42
CA ASP A 175 19.42 -3.56 -17.64
C ASP A 175 18.20 -2.77 -18.18
N LYS A 176 17.07 -3.46 -18.37
CA LYS A 176 15.81 -2.84 -18.82
C LYS A 176 14.60 -3.60 -18.28
N LEU A 177 13.45 -2.97 -18.30
CA LEU A 177 12.19 -3.60 -17.94
C LEU A 177 11.86 -4.73 -18.92
N THR A 178 11.38 -5.84 -18.38
CA THR A 178 10.86 -6.98 -19.14
C THR A 178 9.36 -6.83 -19.30
N ASP A 179 8.84 -6.98 -20.51
CA ASP A 179 7.42 -6.81 -20.78
C ASP A 179 6.56 -7.94 -20.17
N ALA A 180 5.32 -7.61 -19.82
CA ALA A 180 4.39 -8.54 -19.17
C ALA A 180 4.12 -9.80 -20.00
N ASP A 181 4.03 -9.68 -21.33
CA ASP A 181 3.77 -10.82 -22.21
C ASP A 181 4.91 -11.83 -22.19
N THR A 182 6.16 -11.35 -22.15
CA THR A 182 7.35 -12.20 -21.97
C THR A 182 7.32 -12.91 -20.62
N ILE A 183 7.11 -12.18 -19.52
CA ILE A 183 7.05 -12.74 -18.17
C ILE A 183 5.99 -13.83 -18.05
N ILE A 184 4.79 -13.58 -18.61
CA ILE A 184 3.66 -14.52 -18.60
C ILE A 184 3.96 -15.76 -19.47
N LYS A 185 4.46 -15.54 -20.68
CA LYS A 185 4.75 -16.60 -21.64
C LYS A 185 5.80 -17.55 -21.10
N GLU A 186 6.86 -17.02 -20.52
CA GLU A 186 7.96 -17.82 -19.96
C GLU A 186 7.65 -18.32 -18.53
N LYS A 187 6.47 -18.00 -17.96
CA LYS A 187 6.03 -18.41 -16.61
C LYS A 187 7.09 -18.14 -15.53
N ALA A 188 7.71 -16.98 -15.59
CA ALA A 188 8.81 -16.59 -14.71
C ALA A 188 8.31 -16.15 -13.32
N PHE A 189 7.54 -17.02 -12.65
CA PHE A 189 6.89 -16.77 -11.36
C PHE A 189 7.28 -17.84 -10.36
N ALA A 190 7.49 -17.45 -9.10
CA ALA A 190 7.73 -18.39 -8.00
C ALA A 190 6.93 -18.02 -6.73
N GLY A 191 5.95 -17.13 -6.83
CA GLY A 191 5.01 -16.80 -5.76
C GLY A 191 3.86 -17.81 -5.64
N PRO A 192 2.87 -17.55 -4.75
CA PRO A 192 1.74 -18.45 -4.51
C PRO A 192 0.83 -18.66 -5.73
N TYR A 193 0.81 -17.70 -6.66
CA TYR A 193 0.07 -17.79 -7.93
C TYR A 193 0.98 -17.56 -9.12
N ILE A 194 0.51 -18.00 -10.29
CA ILE A 194 1.05 -17.75 -11.62
C ILE A 194 0.11 -16.80 -12.32
N LEU A 195 0.59 -15.67 -12.84
CA LEU A 195 -0.18 -14.79 -13.72
C LEU A 195 -0.33 -15.49 -15.08
N THR A 196 -1.55 -15.85 -15.45
CA THR A 196 -1.86 -16.61 -16.66
C THR A 196 -2.32 -15.73 -17.83
N SER A 197 -2.85 -14.56 -17.50
CA SER A 197 -3.25 -13.55 -18.48
C SER A 197 -3.27 -12.16 -17.84
N TYR A 198 -2.95 -11.16 -18.66
CA TYR A 198 -3.01 -9.77 -18.22
C TYR A 198 -3.41 -8.87 -19.39
N LYS A 199 -4.44 -8.10 -19.19
CA LYS A 199 -4.81 -6.99 -20.05
C LYS A 199 -4.79 -5.72 -19.23
N ALA A 200 -3.90 -4.81 -19.58
CA ALA A 200 -3.55 -3.65 -18.78
C ALA A 200 -4.78 -2.88 -18.28
N ASN A 201 -4.92 -2.77 -16.97
CA ASN A 201 -6.01 -2.08 -16.28
C ASN A 201 -7.45 -2.53 -16.70
N GLU A 202 -7.59 -3.74 -17.20
CA GLU A 202 -8.90 -4.34 -17.49
C GLU A 202 -9.09 -5.64 -16.70
N VAL A 203 -8.18 -6.60 -16.87
CA VAL A 203 -8.30 -7.92 -16.22
C VAL A 203 -6.94 -8.59 -16.05
N ALA A 204 -6.76 -9.28 -14.92
CA ALA A 204 -5.65 -10.20 -14.67
C ALA A 204 -6.21 -11.55 -14.23
N GLY A 205 -5.67 -12.63 -14.80
CA GLY A 205 -6.03 -14.01 -14.45
C GLY A 205 -4.87 -14.71 -13.77
N TYR A 206 -5.17 -15.45 -12.71
CA TYR A 206 -4.19 -16.17 -11.89
C TYR A 206 -4.57 -17.62 -11.73
N SER A 207 -3.59 -18.51 -11.73
CA SER A 207 -3.72 -19.90 -11.30
C SER A 207 -2.81 -20.18 -10.13
N LYS A 208 -3.23 -21.11 -9.27
CA LYS A 208 -2.41 -21.58 -8.14
C LYS A 208 -1.05 -22.08 -8.64
N ASN A 209 0.00 -21.76 -7.91
CA ASN A 209 1.33 -22.30 -8.11
C ASN A 209 1.59 -23.43 -7.10
N ASP A 210 1.52 -24.68 -7.55
CA ASP A 210 1.74 -25.84 -6.69
C ASP A 210 3.23 -26.05 -6.31
N SER A 211 4.15 -25.37 -6.98
CA SER A 211 5.58 -25.42 -6.66
C SER A 211 6.00 -24.39 -5.59
N TYR A 212 5.13 -23.48 -5.20
CA TYR A 212 5.45 -22.48 -4.18
C TYR A 212 5.66 -23.10 -2.80
N GLN A 213 6.78 -22.77 -2.18
CA GLN A 213 7.19 -23.29 -0.86
C GLN A 213 7.32 -22.18 0.20
N GLY A 214 6.70 -21.02 -0.04
CA GLY A 214 6.76 -19.89 0.87
C GLY A 214 5.71 -19.90 1.98
N LEU A 215 5.55 -18.75 2.63
CA LEU A 215 4.75 -18.56 3.83
C LEU A 215 3.24 -18.71 3.61
N THR A 216 2.72 -18.25 2.47
CA THR A 216 1.28 -18.11 2.22
C THR A 216 0.85 -18.86 0.95
N PRO A 217 0.77 -20.19 0.98
CA PRO A 217 0.33 -20.95 -0.19
C PRO A 217 -1.12 -20.63 -0.58
N ALA A 218 -1.39 -20.61 -1.88
CA ALA A 218 -2.71 -20.36 -2.43
C ALA A 218 -3.75 -21.37 -1.90
N LYS A 219 -4.91 -20.86 -1.46
CA LYS A 219 -6.01 -21.70 -0.93
C LYS A 219 -7.02 -22.09 -2.01
N ASN A 220 -7.15 -21.31 -3.07
CA ASN A 220 -8.07 -21.51 -4.19
C ASN A 220 -7.30 -21.67 -5.50
N SER A 221 -7.89 -22.34 -6.47
CA SER A 221 -7.21 -22.72 -7.71
C SER A 221 -7.08 -21.57 -8.71
N THR A 222 -8.07 -20.66 -8.75
CA THR A 222 -8.12 -19.60 -9.76
C THR A 222 -8.63 -18.30 -9.14
N VAL A 223 -7.99 -17.19 -9.53
CA VAL A 223 -8.42 -15.83 -9.20
C VAL A 223 -8.49 -15.00 -10.48
N GLN A 224 -9.52 -14.18 -10.60
CA GLN A 224 -9.61 -13.17 -11.62
C GLN A 224 -9.71 -11.79 -10.95
N VAL A 225 -8.85 -10.86 -11.33
CA VAL A 225 -8.93 -9.46 -10.89
C VAL A 225 -9.49 -8.62 -12.03
N LYS A 226 -10.55 -7.88 -11.76
CA LYS A 226 -11.17 -6.90 -12.69
C LYS A 226 -10.88 -5.50 -12.22
N TYR A 227 -10.39 -4.66 -13.12
CA TYR A 227 -10.05 -3.27 -12.86
C TYR A 227 -11.20 -2.36 -13.28
N PHE A 228 -11.67 -1.53 -12.36
CA PHE A 228 -12.76 -0.59 -12.58
C PHE A 228 -12.22 0.84 -12.68
N ALA A 229 -12.87 1.67 -13.50
CA ALA A 229 -12.46 3.05 -13.67
C ALA A 229 -12.74 3.92 -12.42
N ASP A 230 -13.77 3.57 -11.67
CA ASP A 230 -14.21 4.32 -10.47
C ASP A 230 -14.90 3.43 -9.43
N SER A 231 -15.04 3.98 -8.21
CA SER A 231 -15.64 3.29 -7.08
C SER A 231 -17.13 2.99 -7.25
N SER A 232 -17.87 3.81 -7.99
CA SER A 232 -19.31 3.64 -8.20
C SER A 232 -19.60 2.39 -9.04
N ASN A 233 -18.81 2.17 -10.10
CA ASN A 233 -18.88 0.95 -10.90
C ASN A 233 -18.47 -0.29 -10.10
N LEU A 234 -17.43 -0.18 -9.26
CA LEU A 234 -17.00 -1.26 -8.39
C LEU A 234 -18.08 -1.61 -7.35
N LYS A 235 -18.71 -0.60 -6.72
CA LYS A 235 -19.84 -0.78 -5.81
C LYS A 235 -21.00 -1.55 -6.46
N MET A 236 -21.40 -1.12 -7.67
CA MET A 236 -22.46 -1.81 -8.42
C MET A 236 -22.09 -3.26 -8.73
N ALA A 237 -20.84 -3.51 -9.11
CA ALA A 237 -20.38 -4.86 -9.44
C ALA A 237 -20.48 -5.81 -8.23
N VAL A 238 -20.13 -5.34 -7.04
CA VAL A 238 -20.29 -6.12 -5.79
C VAL A 238 -21.76 -6.35 -5.47
N GLN A 239 -22.60 -5.33 -5.54
CA GLN A 239 -24.03 -5.45 -5.25
C GLN A 239 -24.75 -6.41 -6.20
N GLN A 240 -24.30 -6.49 -7.44
CA GLN A 240 -24.87 -7.37 -8.48
C GLN A 240 -24.23 -8.77 -8.51
N GLY A 241 -23.23 -9.04 -7.66
CA GLY A 241 -22.52 -10.32 -7.66
C GLY A 241 -21.66 -10.54 -8.92
N GLN A 242 -21.22 -9.48 -9.58
CA GLN A 242 -20.29 -9.54 -10.72
C GLN A 242 -18.84 -9.70 -10.28
N VAL A 243 -18.56 -9.39 -9.02
CA VAL A 243 -17.32 -9.67 -8.30
C VAL A 243 -17.68 -10.23 -6.92
N ASP A 244 -16.88 -11.16 -6.43
CA ASP A 244 -17.03 -11.78 -5.11
C ASP A 244 -16.45 -10.91 -4.03
N VAL A 245 -15.41 -10.14 -4.35
CA VAL A 245 -14.68 -9.26 -3.44
C VAL A 245 -14.45 -7.90 -4.12
N ALA A 246 -14.79 -6.80 -3.44
CA ALA A 246 -14.26 -5.48 -3.75
C ALA A 246 -13.09 -5.20 -2.80
N TYR A 247 -11.92 -4.96 -3.37
CA TYR A 247 -10.69 -4.70 -2.61
C TYR A 247 -10.30 -3.23 -2.73
N ARG A 248 -10.27 -2.55 -1.57
CA ARG A 248 -9.99 -1.11 -1.40
C ARG A 248 -10.77 -0.17 -2.35
N SER A 249 -10.42 1.11 -2.36
CA SER A 249 -10.89 2.15 -3.31
C SER A 249 -12.40 2.46 -3.29
N LEU A 250 -13.17 1.88 -2.39
CA LEU A 250 -14.54 2.32 -2.14
C LEU A 250 -14.53 3.55 -1.22
N THR A 251 -15.43 4.50 -1.50
CA THR A 251 -15.56 5.68 -0.65
C THR A 251 -16.16 5.31 0.71
N PRO A 252 -15.94 6.12 1.78
CA PRO A 252 -16.61 5.92 3.06
C PRO A 252 -18.13 5.82 2.95
N THR A 253 -18.74 6.57 2.03
CA THR A 253 -20.17 6.51 1.74
C THR A 253 -20.58 5.20 1.08
N ASP A 254 -19.78 4.70 0.14
CA ASP A 254 -20.05 3.40 -0.49
C ASP A 254 -19.97 2.25 0.52
N ILE A 255 -18.98 2.29 1.41
CA ILE A 255 -18.81 1.29 2.47
C ILE A 255 -19.98 1.35 3.47
N ASP A 256 -20.42 2.55 3.86
CA ASP A 256 -21.58 2.74 4.74
C ASP A 256 -22.86 2.17 4.10
N ASP A 257 -23.09 2.42 2.81
CA ASP A 257 -24.23 1.86 2.09
C ASP A 257 -24.14 0.34 1.95
N LEU A 258 -22.98 -0.21 1.59
CA LEU A 258 -22.76 -1.65 1.47
C LEU A 258 -22.90 -2.38 2.81
N SER A 259 -22.55 -1.72 3.91
CA SER A 259 -22.73 -2.29 5.26
C SER A 259 -24.17 -2.56 5.63
N LYS A 260 -25.13 -1.90 4.96
CA LYS A 260 -26.58 -2.05 5.14
C LYS A 260 -27.17 -3.10 4.19
N ASP A 261 -26.41 -3.56 3.20
CA ASP A 261 -26.84 -4.61 2.27
C ASP A 261 -26.62 -5.99 2.89
N SER A 262 -27.72 -6.72 3.15
CA SER A 262 -27.64 -8.05 3.77
C SER A 262 -26.92 -9.11 2.95
N LYS A 263 -26.65 -8.85 1.66
CA LYS A 263 -25.90 -9.75 0.76
C LYS A 263 -24.41 -9.49 0.78
N VAL A 264 -23.97 -8.38 1.37
CA VAL A 264 -22.57 -7.96 1.38
C VAL A 264 -22.05 -8.01 2.82
N LYS A 265 -20.85 -8.52 2.99
CA LYS A 265 -20.11 -8.44 4.25
C LYS A 265 -18.95 -7.46 4.12
N VAL A 266 -19.02 -6.35 4.84
CA VAL A 266 -17.90 -5.43 4.97
C VAL A 266 -16.93 -6.00 6.01
N VAL A 267 -15.66 -6.16 5.61
CA VAL A 267 -14.56 -6.59 6.48
C VAL A 267 -13.57 -5.44 6.58
N LYS A 268 -13.37 -4.93 7.79
CA LYS A 268 -12.38 -3.90 8.10
C LYS A 268 -11.15 -4.56 8.70
N GLY A 269 -9.98 -4.09 8.33
CA GLY A 269 -8.70 -4.51 8.89
C GLY A 269 -7.82 -3.31 9.22
N PRO A 270 -6.70 -3.51 9.93
CA PRO A 270 -5.72 -2.45 10.16
C PRO A 270 -5.17 -1.96 8.82
N GLY A 271 -4.97 -0.64 8.70
CA GLY A 271 -4.34 -0.02 7.54
C GLY A 271 -2.88 0.33 7.85
N GLY A 272 -2.02 0.25 6.83
CA GLY A 272 -0.64 0.73 6.91
C GLY A 272 -0.45 2.15 6.37
N GLU A 273 -1.52 2.79 5.90
CA GLU A 273 -1.49 4.17 5.37
C GLU A 273 -1.92 5.15 6.44
N GLU A 274 -1.26 6.30 6.49
CA GLU A 274 -1.58 7.39 7.42
C GLU A 274 -1.91 8.69 6.68
N ARG A 275 -2.77 9.50 7.29
CA ARG A 275 -3.07 10.87 6.84
C ARG A 275 -2.59 11.85 7.89
N PHE A 276 -1.85 12.86 7.46
CA PHE A 276 -1.29 13.86 8.35
C PHE A 276 -1.22 15.24 7.70
N LEU A 277 -1.13 16.28 8.52
CA LEU A 277 -0.88 17.64 8.07
C LEU A 277 0.62 17.92 8.02
N VAL A 278 1.11 18.32 6.85
CA VAL A 278 2.51 18.74 6.66
C VAL A 278 2.60 20.25 6.75
N PHE A 279 3.47 20.74 7.61
CA PHE A 279 3.78 22.16 7.68
C PHE A 279 4.95 22.50 6.78
N ASN A 280 4.75 23.43 5.86
CA ASN A 280 5.86 23.99 5.07
C ASN A 280 6.66 24.98 5.95
N PHE A 281 7.81 24.56 6.42
CA PHE A 281 8.64 25.34 7.35
C PHE A 281 9.17 26.67 6.78
N ASN A 282 9.11 26.84 5.46
CA ASN A 282 9.50 28.11 4.83
C ASN A 282 8.38 29.14 4.90
N ILE A 283 7.12 28.75 4.61
CA ILE A 283 6.01 29.68 4.38
C ILE A 283 4.87 29.58 5.42
N GLN A 284 4.95 28.64 6.37
CA GLN A 284 4.02 28.63 7.51
C GLN A 284 4.11 29.95 8.29
N PRO A 285 3.13 30.30 9.14
CA PRO A 285 3.27 31.44 10.03
C PRO A 285 4.60 31.38 10.80
N TYR A 286 5.35 32.48 10.78
CA TYR A 286 6.70 32.57 11.36
C TYR A 286 7.73 31.62 10.74
N GLY A 287 7.49 31.07 9.56
CA GLY A 287 8.42 30.22 8.82
C GLY A 287 9.66 30.97 8.33
N THR A 288 10.68 30.25 7.86
CA THR A 288 11.99 30.82 7.51
C THR A 288 11.96 31.86 6.39
N LYS A 289 10.90 31.89 5.58
CA LYS A 289 10.67 32.85 4.48
C LYS A 289 9.42 33.71 4.70
N SER A 290 8.87 33.73 5.92
CA SER A 290 7.78 34.66 6.30
C SER A 290 8.33 36.05 6.57
N ASP A 291 7.43 37.04 6.67
CA ASP A 291 7.81 38.44 7.00
C ASP A 291 8.40 38.59 8.41
N GLU A 292 8.06 37.69 9.34
CA GLU A 292 8.55 37.63 10.72
C GLU A 292 9.05 36.21 11.05
N PRO A 293 10.23 35.77 10.58
CA PRO A 293 10.76 34.43 10.86
C PRO A 293 11.07 34.25 12.35
N ASN A 294 10.46 33.23 12.98
CA ASN A 294 10.70 32.90 14.37
C ASN A 294 10.37 31.41 14.64
N ALA A 295 11.40 30.62 14.92
CA ALA A 295 11.28 29.17 15.07
C ALA A 295 10.38 28.74 16.25
N ASP A 296 10.44 29.48 17.37
CA ASP A 296 9.64 29.16 18.58
C ASP A 296 8.16 29.50 18.34
N LYS A 297 7.86 30.66 17.75
CA LYS A 297 6.49 31.02 17.35
C LYS A 297 5.93 30.03 16.32
N ALA A 298 6.72 29.67 15.31
CA ALA A 298 6.33 28.68 14.31
C ALA A 298 6.02 27.31 14.93
N LYS A 299 6.83 26.88 15.91
CA LYS A 299 6.58 25.67 16.67
C LYS A 299 5.28 25.75 17.49
N ALA A 300 5.06 26.88 18.16
CA ALA A 300 3.87 27.11 18.95
C ALA A 300 2.58 27.04 18.10
N VAL A 301 2.60 27.57 16.87
CA VAL A 301 1.48 27.45 15.93
C VAL A 301 1.19 25.99 15.59
N ARG A 302 2.22 25.16 15.26
CA ARG A 302 2.03 23.74 15.01
C ARG A 302 1.47 22.98 16.21
N GLN A 303 1.96 23.29 17.41
CA GLN A 303 1.45 22.70 18.66
C GLN A 303 0.02 23.11 18.95
N ALA A 304 -0.36 24.37 18.67
CA ALA A 304 -1.73 24.82 18.79
C ALA A 304 -2.67 24.06 17.86
N VAL A 305 -2.30 23.90 16.59
CA VAL A 305 -3.06 23.08 15.63
C VAL A 305 -3.21 21.63 16.14
N ALA A 306 -2.13 21.03 16.65
CA ALA A 306 -2.16 19.66 17.18
C ALA A 306 -3.09 19.50 18.40
N ASN A 307 -3.25 20.57 19.21
CA ASN A 307 -4.17 20.60 20.34
C ASN A 307 -5.64 20.79 19.95
N LEU A 308 -5.93 21.31 18.75
CA LEU A 308 -7.28 21.69 18.31
C LEU A 308 -7.97 20.62 17.46
N ILE A 309 -7.25 19.76 16.75
CA ILE A 309 -7.84 18.81 15.83
C ILE A 309 -8.55 17.68 16.59
N ASP A 310 -9.86 17.54 16.38
CA ASP A 310 -10.66 16.40 16.81
C ASP A 310 -10.56 15.28 15.78
N ARG A 311 -9.61 14.35 16.01
CA ARG A 311 -9.36 13.20 15.12
C ARG A 311 -10.51 12.21 15.11
N GLU A 312 -11.22 12.06 16.25
CA GLU A 312 -12.39 11.18 16.33
C GLU A 312 -13.56 11.72 15.52
N GLU A 313 -13.76 13.05 15.55
CA GLU A 313 -14.79 13.68 14.73
C GLU A 313 -14.52 13.50 13.23
N LEU A 314 -13.27 13.66 12.78
CA LEU A 314 -12.88 13.40 11.40
C LEU A 314 -13.13 11.94 11.03
N ALA A 315 -12.69 10.98 11.85
CA ALA A 315 -12.88 9.56 11.60
C ALA A 315 -14.36 9.17 11.52
N THR A 316 -15.22 9.72 12.39
CA THR A 316 -16.64 9.34 12.46
C THR A 316 -17.50 10.09 11.46
N LYS A 317 -17.36 11.43 11.37
CA LYS A 317 -18.26 12.26 10.55
C LYS A 317 -17.85 12.29 9.08
N VAL A 318 -16.55 12.40 8.79
CA VAL A 318 -16.04 12.44 7.41
C VAL A 318 -15.86 11.03 6.87
N TYR A 319 -15.13 10.21 7.62
CA TYR A 319 -14.72 8.88 7.15
C TYR A 319 -15.63 7.73 7.58
N LYS A 320 -16.72 8.01 8.32
CA LYS A 320 -17.76 7.02 8.70
C LYS A 320 -17.17 5.74 9.31
N ASP A 321 -16.21 5.92 10.20
CA ASP A 321 -15.47 4.84 10.88
C ASP A 321 -14.72 3.88 9.94
N THR A 322 -14.38 4.32 8.72
CA THR A 322 -13.45 3.61 7.82
C THR A 322 -11.99 3.98 8.05
N TYR A 323 -11.74 4.99 8.88
CA TYR A 323 -10.43 5.42 9.38
C TYR A 323 -10.44 5.37 10.90
N THR A 324 -9.26 5.16 11.48
CA THR A 324 -9.05 5.23 12.94
C THR A 324 -8.25 6.48 13.30
N PRO A 325 -8.59 7.17 14.41
CA PRO A 325 -7.76 8.25 14.93
C PRO A 325 -6.36 7.75 15.25
N MET A 326 -5.33 8.47 14.80
CA MET A 326 -3.95 8.12 15.04
C MET A 326 -3.26 9.13 15.96
N TYR A 327 -2.51 8.62 16.94
CA TYR A 327 -1.77 9.39 17.92
C TYR A 327 -0.27 9.03 17.95
N SER A 328 0.23 8.53 16.83
CA SER A 328 1.59 8.08 16.59
C SER A 328 2.08 8.55 15.22
N TYR A 329 3.36 8.37 14.90
CA TYR A 329 3.87 8.40 13.51
C TYR A 329 3.81 7.02 12.85
N ILE A 330 3.46 5.99 13.63
CA ILE A 330 3.39 4.62 13.14
C ILE A 330 1.94 4.18 13.25
N PRO A 331 1.32 3.72 12.15
CA PRO A 331 -0.05 3.21 12.15
C PRO A 331 -0.27 2.09 13.16
N ASP A 332 -1.51 1.97 13.65
CA ASP A 332 -1.92 0.89 14.54
C ASP A 332 -1.70 -0.48 13.88
N GLY A 333 -1.22 -1.44 14.66
CA GLY A 333 -0.89 -2.77 14.16
C GLY A 333 0.51 -2.92 13.54
N LEU A 334 1.29 -1.83 13.41
CA LEU A 334 2.69 -1.89 12.99
C LEU A 334 3.64 -1.85 14.19
N VAL A 335 4.80 -2.50 14.04
CA VAL A 335 5.84 -2.53 15.08
C VAL A 335 6.32 -1.13 15.41
N GLY A 336 6.34 -0.80 16.69
CA GLY A 336 6.76 0.52 17.19
C GLY A 336 5.62 1.53 17.34
N HIS A 337 4.36 1.15 17.06
CA HIS A 337 3.20 1.99 17.37
C HIS A 337 3.10 2.28 18.88
N GLU A 338 2.92 3.55 19.22
CA GLU A 338 2.65 4.02 20.59
C GLU A 338 1.81 5.30 20.52
N ASP A 339 0.73 5.37 21.32
CA ASP A 339 -0.21 6.51 21.38
C ASP A 339 0.36 7.75 22.11
N THR A 340 1.62 8.07 21.91
CA THR A 340 2.32 9.16 22.61
C THR A 340 1.63 10.52 22.42
N PHE A 341 1.11 10.80 21.24
CA PHE A 341 0.47 12.09 20.97
C PHE A 341 -0.89 12.25 21.65
N LYS A 342 -1.52 11.16 22.07
CA LYS A 342 -2.79 11.21 22.80
C LYS A 342 -2.66 11.94 24.13
N THR A 343 -1.55 11.70 24.84
CA THR A 343 -1.27 12.35 26.12
C THR A 343 -0.57 13.70 25.95
N ALA A 344 0.19 13.89 24.87
CA ALA A 344 0.95 15.12 24.63
C ALA A 344 0.05 16.30 24.23
N TYR A 345 -1.00 16.04 23.44
CA TYR A 345 -1.87 17.08 22.86
C TYR A 345 -3.32 16.95 23.32
N GLY A 346 -4.10 17.99 23.03
CA GLY A 346 -5.50 18.06 23.42
C GLY A 346 -5.69 18.01 24.94
N ASP A 347 -6.77 17.37 25.37
CA ASP A 347 -7.07 17.19 26.81
C ASP A 347 -6.22 16.09 27.49
N GLY A 348 -5.41 15.39 26.71
CA GLY A 348 -4.60 14.22 27.16
C GLY A 348 -5.36 12.89 27.05
N ASN A 349 -6.58 12.87 26.52
CA ASN A 349 -7.41 11.69 26.30
C ASN A 349 -7.94 11.57 24.87
N GLY A 350 -7.37 12.34 23.95
CA GLY A 350 -7.71 12.29 22.51
C GLY A 350 -8.72 13.34 22.06
N LYS A 351 -9.23 14.21 22.97
CA LYS A 351 -10.12 15.32 22.60
C LYS A 351 -9.35 16.64 22.44
N PRO A 352 -9.83 17.55 21.60
CA PRO A 352 -9.21 18.87 21.45
C PRO A 352 -9.22 19.69 22.75
N SER A 353 -8.29 20.63 22.86
CA SER A 353 -8.22 21.59 23.99
C SER A 353 -7.87 22.99 23.49
N ALA A 354 -8.88 23.84 23.36
CA ALA A 354 -8.71 25.25 23.01
C ALA A 354 -7.86 26.00 24.05
N ASP A 355 -8.02 25.68 25.33
CA ASP A 355 -7.26 26.32 26.42
C ASP A 355 -5.76 26.01 26.29
N LYS A 356 -5.38 24.76 26.01
CA LYS A 356 -3.97 24.42 25.79
C LYS A 356 -3.42 25.07 24.52
N ALA A 357 -4.18 25.10 23.43
CA ALA A 357 -3.77 25.75 22.21
C ALA A 357 -3.52 27.26 22.43
N LYS A 358 -4.47 27.93 23.10
CA LYS A 358 -4.34 29.34 23.44
C LYS A 358 -3.11 29.60 24.33
N LYS A 359 -2.93 28.81 25.38
CA LYS A 359 -1.79 28.94 26.27
C LYS A 359 -0.45 28.79 25.53
N VAL A 360 -0.31 27.82 24.64
CA VAL A 360 0.91 27.62 23.86
C VAL A 360 1.23 28.85 22.98
N LEU A 361 0.22 29.46 22.38
CA LEU A 361 0.40 30.68 21.59
C LEU A 361 0.77 31.88 22.46
N GLU A 362 0.08 32.07 23.58
CA GLU A 362 0.36 33.15 24.54
C GLU A 362 1.77 33.05 25.11
N ASP A 363 2.18 31.86 25.56
CA ASP A 363 3.52 31.61 26.14
C ASP A 363 4.64 31.91 25.10
N ALA A 364 4.38 31.74 23.81
CA ALA A 364 5.32 32.05 22.73
C ALA A 364 5.19 33.48 22.21
N GLY A 365 4.26 34.27 22.70
CA GLY A 365 4.01 35.65 22.23
C GLY A 365 3.46 35.71 20.81
N VAL A 366 2.64 34.72 20.42
CA VAL A 366 1.95 34.69 19.12
C VAL A 366 0.62 35.42 19.24
N SER A 367 0.42 36.42 18.38
CA SER A 367 -0.84 37.14 18.31
C SER A 367 -1.92 36.32 17.60
N THR A 368 -3.16 36.45 18.04
CA THR A 368 -4.34 35.82 17.40
C THR A 368 -5.22 36.92 16.76
N PRO A 369 -5.91 36.63 15.66
CA PRO A 369 -5.99 35.31 14.98
C PRO A 369 -4.68 34.93 14.27
N VAL A 370 -4.45 33.63 14.12
CA VAL A 370 -3.37 33.11 13.30
C VAL A 370 -3.94 32.78 11.92
N GLU A 371 -3.35 33.34 10.86
CA GLU A 371 -3.72 33.05 9.47
C GLU A 371 -3.10 31.73 9.03
N LEU A 372 -3.93 30.75 8.63
CA LEU A 372 -3.50 29.45 8.14
C LEU A 372 -3.99 29.22 6.71
N LYS A 373 -3.13 28.61 5.88
CA LYS A 373 -3.48 28.15 4.52
C LYS A 373 -3.41 26.65 4.46
N LEU A 374 -4.55 25.99 4.28
CA LEU A 374 -4.64 24.55 4.09
C LEU A 374 -4.74 24.23 2.60
N GLN A 375 -3.89 23.33 2.11
CA GLN A 375 -3.89 22.83 0.73
C GLN A 375 -4.09 21.33 0.71
N TYR A 376 -4.88 20.82 -0.24
CA TYR A 376 -5.12 19.41 -0.42
C TYR A 376 -5.25 19.06 -1.91
N ASN A 377 -5.09 17.78 -2.23
CA ASN A 377 -5.24 17.27 -3.59
C ASN A 377 -6.26 16.13 -3.61
N PRO A 378 -7.50 16.38 -4.07
CA PRO A 378 -8.55 15.37 -4.13
C PRO A 378 -8.26 14.26 -5.18
N ASP A 379 -7.48 14.56 -6.22
CA ASP A 379 -7.15 13.59 -7.25
C ASP A 379 -6.26 12.47 -6.73
N HIS A 380 -5.41 12.81 -5.74
CA HIS A 380 -4.52 11.83 -5.10
C HIS A 380 -5.14 11.20 -3.85
N TYR A 381 -5.76 12.02 -2.98
CA TYR A 381 -6.25 11.58 -1.68
C TYR A 381 -7.74 11.21 -1.65
N GLY A 382 -8.42 11.28 -2.79
CA GLY A 382 -9.83 10.93 -2.95
C GLY A 382 -10.81 12.06 -2.63
N SER A 383 -12.06 11.88 -3.04
CA SER A 383 -13.13 12.88 -2.95
C SER A 383 -13.45 13.34 -1.52
N SER A 384 -13.26 12.47 -0.52
CA SER A 384 -13.48 12.82 0.90
C SER A 384 -12.50 13.85 1.44
N SER A 385 -11.43 14.17 0.74
CA SER A 385 -10.45 15.18 1.14
C SER A 385 -11.05 16.57 1.25
N ALA A 386 -12.00 16.91 0.37
CA ALA A 386 -12.69 18.20 0.45
C ALA A 386 -13.48 18.35 1.76
N ASP A 387 -14.22 17.31 2.16
CA ASP A 387 -14.99 17.29 3.39
C ASP A 387 -14.07 17.29 4.63
N GLU A 388 -12.95 16.54 4.56
CA GLU A 388 -11.93 16.53 5.62
C GLU A 388 -11.35 17.93 5.86
N TYR A 389 -10.92 18.61 4.80
CA TYR A 389 -10.32 19.94 4.94
C TYR A 389 -11.33 21.02 5.29
N ALA A 390 -12.58 20.86 4.88
CA ALA A 390 -13.68 21.71 5.36
C ALA A 390 -13.93 21.52 6.87
N ALA A 391 -13.90 20.30 7.37
CA ALA A 391 -14.02 20.00 8.79
C ALA A 391 -12.82 20.53 9.59
N LEU A 392 -11.60 20.34 9.10
CA LEU A 392 -10.38 20.90 9.70
C LEU A 392 -10.44 22.42 9.80
N LYS A 393 -10.85 23.08 8.70
CA LYS A 393 -11.07 24.53 8.71
C LYS A 393 -12.04 24.95 9.80
N ALA A 394 -13.21 24.30 9.89
CA ALA A 394 -14.22 24.62 10.88
C ALA A 394 -13.70 24.48 12.32
N GLN A 395 -12.98 23.39 12.63
CA GLN A 395 -12.39 23.17 13.96
C GLN A 395 -11.35 24.24 14.33
N LEU A 396 -10.53 24.67 13.38
CA LEU A 396 -9.51 25.70 13.60
C LEU A 396 -10.13 27.11 13.72
N GLU A 397 -11.16 27.43 12.92
CA GLU A 397 -11.87 28.71 12.98
C GLU A 397 -12.70 28.83 14.24
N GLU A 398 -13.34 27.77 14.74
CA GLU A 398 -14.04 27.77 16.03
C GLU A 398 -13.09 28.11 17.19
N ALA A 399 -11.83 27.74 17.08
CA ALA A 399 -10.78 28.07 18.05
C ALA A 399 -10.15 29.47 17.83
N GLY A 400 -10.61 30.25 16.84
CA GLY A 400 -10.19 31.60 16.56
C GLY A 400 -9.02 31.78 15.58
N ALA A 401 -8.75 30.80 14.74
CA ALA A 401 -7.86 30.97 13.59
C ALA A 401 -8.59 31.58 12.39
N GLU A 402 -7.85 32.13 11.43
CA GLU A 402 -8.33 32.48 10.09
C GLU A 402 -7.79 31.48 9.10
N VAL A 403 -8.67 30.73 8.40
CA VAL A 403 -8.25 29.60 7.55
C VAL A 403 -8.71 29.77 6.12
N GLU A 404 -7.76 29.85 5.19
CA GLU A 404 -7.95 29.79 3.74
C GLU A 404 -7.75 28.35 3.26
N LEU A 405 -8.71 27.80 2.49
CA LEU A 405 -8.57 26.52 1.76
C LEU A 405 -8.12 26.78 0.32
N LYS A 406 -7.18 25.97 -0.17
CA LYS A 406 -6.67 26.00 -1.55
C LYS A 406 -6.61 24.62 -2.17
#